data_ab450e2a5942ab619020944368a9a127
#
_entry.id   ab450e2a5942ab619020944368a9a127
#
_cell.length_a   1.000
_cell.length_b   1.000
_cell.length_c   1.000
_cell.angle_alpha   90.00
_cell.angle_beta   90.00
_cell.angle_gamma   90.00
#
_symmetry.space_group_name_H-M   'P 1'
#
loop_
_entity.id
_entity.type
_entity.pdbx_description
1 polymer ?
#
loop_
_entity_poly.entity_id
_entity_poly.type
_entity_poly.pdbx_seq_one_letter_code
_entity_poly.pdbx_strand_id
1 'polypeptide(L)'
;MSQTTKPWTKWVNGLFWIAVLGVAVYLIAQNLGVVGNVLLVLVGFGAVVLVHEFGHFITAKLGGIKVEAFSICMPPTLLGIRRTRSGFKFRVLPGFSGRKEPAEESPEDNDATEYRIGLFPFGGYVKLLGQEDTGPVKQNDDPRSFAKKPISIRAAVIAAGVIFNVISAAIIFMIVFLVGISLMPAVVGDVVPNSPADKAG
;
A
#
# COMPACT_ATOMS: atom_id res chain seq x y z
N MET A 1 32.04 -29.81 5.93
CA MET A 1 33.08 -28.82 5.61
C MET A 1 32.54 -27.44 5.95
N SER A 2 32.93 -26.88 7.10
CA SER A 2 32.56 -25.54 7.51
C SER A 2 33.47 -24.54 6.80
N GLN A 3 32.92 -23.77 5.87
CA GLN A 3 33.66 -22.67 5.24
C GLN A 3 33.78 -21.51 6.25
N THR A 4 34.93 -21.42 6.91
CA THR A 4 35.27 -20.23 7.74
C THR A 4 35.57 -19.08 6.79
N THR A 5 34.59 -18.17 6.64
CA THR A 5 34.82 -16.93 5.88
C THR A 5 35.90 -16.11 6.57
N LYS A 6 36.97 -15.79 5.85
CA LYS A 6 38.12 -15.03 6.37
C LYS A 6 37.64 -13.66 6.93
N PRO A 7 38.12 -13.22 8.10
CA PRO A 7 37.62 -12.01 8.76
C PRO A 7 37.73 -10.72 7.91
N TRP A 8 38.71 -10.65 7.01
CA TRP A 8 38.89 -9.48 6.15
C TRP A 8 37.78 -9.28 5.11
N THR A 9 37.08 -10.36 4.67
CA THR A 9 35.95 -10.25 3.74
C THR A 9 34.76 -9.51 4.36
N LYS A 10 34.57 -9.61 5.67
CA LYS A 10 33.52 -8.89 6.39
C LYS A 10 33.80 -7.38 6.41
N TRP A 11 35.04 -6.99 6.58
CA TRP A 11 35.45 -5.58 6.56
C TRP A 11 35.33 -4.97 5.17
N VAL A 12 35.76 -5.69 4.13
CA VAL A 12 35.62 -5.25 2.73
C VAL A 12 34.15 -5.07 2.35
N ASN A 13 33.29 -6.03 2.72
CA ASN A 13 31.86 -5.90 2.49
C ASN A 13 31.25 -4.72 3.29
N GLY A 14 31.67 -4.51 4.53
CA GLY A 14 31.22 -3.35 5.32
C GLY A 14 31.58 -2.01 4.67
N LEU A 15 32.84 -1.85 4.26
CA LEU A 15 33.30 -0.65 3.55
C LEU A 15 32.57 -0.44 2.22
N PHE A 16 32.33 -1.51 1.46
CA PHE A 16 31.56 -1.45 0.22
C PHE A 16 30.15 -0.91 0.46
N TRP A 17 29.43 -1.43 1.46
CA TRP A 17 28.08 -0.97 1.76
C TRP A 17 28.04 0.47 2.30
N ILE A 18 29.06 0.88 3.09
CA ILE A 18 29.20 2.27 3.53
C ILE A 18 29.42 3.20 2.33
N ALA A 19 30.29 2.82 1.38
CA ALA A 19 30.51 3.59 0.17
C ALA A 19 29.24 3.69 -0.69
N VAL A 20 28.52 2.58 -0.89
CA VAL A 20 27.25 2.56 -1.61
C VAL A 20 26.21 3.47 -0.95
N LEU A 21 26.10 3.41 0.38
CA LEU A 21 25.19 4.28 1.15
C LEU A 21 25.59 5.75 1.01
N GLY A 22 26.89 6.06 1.09
CA GLY A 22 27.41 7.42 0.91
C GLY A 22 27.10 8.00 -0.46
N VAL A 23 27.30 7.19 -1.52
CA VAL A 23 26.94 7.58 -2.90
C VAL A 23 25.44 7.79 -3.04
N ALA A 24 24.62 6.88 -2.48
CA ALA A 24 23.17 7.01 -2.51
C ALA A 24 22.69 8.28 -1.82
N VAL A 25 23.19 8.59 -0.62
CA VAL A 25 22.87 9.82 0.11
C VAL A 25 23.30 11.06 -0.68
N TYR A 26 24.49 11.04 -1.27
CA TYR A 26 24.98 12.13 -2.11
C TYR A 26 24.07 12.36 -3.33
N LEU A 27 23.71 11.31 -4.05
CA LEU A 27 22.81 11.41 -5.21
C LEU A 27 21.41 11.92 -4.83
N ILE A 28 20.86 11.47 -3.70
CA ILE A 28 19.59 11.95 -3.16
C ILE A 28 19.70 13.45 -2.84
N ALA A 29 20.77 13.88 -2.15
CA ALA A 29 20.96 15.26 -1.77
C ALA A 29 21.12 16.21 -2.99
N GLN A 30 21.72 15.73 -4.08
CA GLN A 30 21.85 16.50 -5.32
C GLN A 30 20.54 16.58 -6.12
N ASN A 31 19.59 15.68 -5.88
CA ASN A 31 18.37 15.53 -6.69
C ASN A 31 17.09 15.59 -5.84
N LEU A 32 17.05 16.43 -4.80
CA LEU A 32 15.93 16.52 -3.86
C LEU A 32 14.59 16.78 -4.56
N GLY A 33 14.56 17.58 -5.63
CA GLY A 33 13.35 17.82 -6.41
C GLY A 33 12.83 16.57 -7.10
N VAL A 34 13.72 15.77 -7.71
CA VAL A 34 13.35 14.49 -8.35
C VAL A 34 12.88 13.50 -7.29
N VAL A 35 13.59 13.40 -6.18
CA VAL A 35 13.21 12.53 -5.06
C VAL A 35 11.84 12.91 -4.51
N GLY A 36 11.58 14.22 -4.32
CA GLY A 36 10.27 14.72 -3.87
C GLY A 36 9.14 14.33 -4.84
N ASN A 37 9.35 14.50 -6.15
CA ASN A 37 8.37 14.13 -7.17
C ASN A 37 8.12 12.62 -7.19
N VAL A 38 9.16 11.79 -7.09
CA VAL A 38 9.03 10.34 -7.01
C VAL A 38 8.23 9.93 -5.77
N LEU A 39 8.54 10.51 -4.61
CA LEU A 39 7.79 10.25 -3.38
C LEU A 39 6.33 10.66 -3.50
N LEU A 40 6.04 11.81 -4.11
CA LEU A 40 4.67 12.26 -4.35
C LEU A 40 3.88 11.27 -5.22
N VAL A 41 4.51 10.77 -6.30
CA VAL A 41 3.90 9.75 -7.17
C VAL A 41 3.66 8.45 -6.41
N LEU A 42 4.62 8.00 -5.59
CA LEU A 42 4.47 6.78 -4.78
C LEU A 42 3.36 6.92 -3.73
N VAL A 43 3.26 8.07 -3.07
CA VAL A 43 2.18 8.35 -2.11
C VAL A 43 0.83 8.40 -2.82
N GLY A 44 0.74 9.07 -3.97
CA GLY A 44 -0.48 9.12 -4.79
C GLY A 44 -0.93 7.74 -5.24
N PHE A 45 0.00 6.94 -5.77
CA PHE A 45 -0.27 5.55 -6.13
C PHE A 45 -0.70 4.71 -4.93
N GLY A 46 0.02 4.83 -3.80
CA GLY A 46 -0.32 4.16 -2.56
C GLY A 46 -1.73 4.52 -2.05
N ALA A 47 -2.14 5.79 -2.20
CA ALA A 47 -3.49 6.23 -1.84
C ALA A 47 -4.57 5.56 -2.71
N VAL A 48 -4.34 5.42 -4.02
CA VAL A 48 -5.27 4.70 -4.93
C VAL A 48 -5.39 3.24 -4.53
N VAL A 49 -4.26 2.57 -4.23
CA VAL A 49 -4.27 1.18 -3.77
C VAL A 49 -4.96 1.07 -2.42
N LEU A 50 -4.73 2.01 -1.49
CA LEU A 50 -5.40 2.01 -0.19
C LEU A 50 -6.92 2.12 -0.31
N VAL A 51 -7.43 2.97 -1.20
CA VAL A 51 -8.87 3.08 -1.48
C VAL A 51 -9.42 1.76 -2.05
N HIS A 52 -8.66 1.12 -2.96
CA HIS A 52 -9.00 -0.19 -3.51
C HIS A 52 -9.14 -1.24 -2.41
N GLU A 53 -8.12 -1.38 -1.55
CA GLU A 53 -8.11 -2.33 -0.44
C GLU A 53 -9.21 -2.03 0.58
N PHE A 54 -9.49 -0.74 0.82
CA PHE A 54 -10.59 -0.31 1.68
C PHE A 54 -11.94 -0.74 1.13
N GLY A 55 -12.12 -0.75 -0.19
CA GLY A 55 -13.31 -1.30 -0.85
C GLY A 55 -13.53 -2.78 -0.50
N HIS A 56 -12.50 -3.60 -0.64
CA HIS A 56 -12.56 -5.02 -0.23
C HIS A 56 -12.84 -5.17 1.25
N PHE A 57 -12.16 -4.39 2.08
CA PHE A 57 -12.30 -4.42 3.54
C PHE A 57 -13.75 -4.13 3.99
N ILE A 58 -14.33 -3.00 3.53
CA ILE A 58 -15.67 -2.60 3.97
C ILE A 58 -16.74 -3.60 3.48
N THR A 59 -16.61 -4.05 2.22
CA THR A 59 -17.57 -4.98 1.62
C THR A 59 -17.50 -6.35 2.28
N ALA A 60 -16.29 -6.84 2.62
CA ALA A 60 -16.12 -8.07 3.37
C ALA A 60 -16.75 -7.98 4.76
N LYS A 61 -16.56 -6.87 5.47
CA LYS A 61 -17.19 -6.62 6.78
C LYS A 61 -18.72 -6.61 6.68
N LEU A 62 -19.28 -5.90 5.69
CA LEU A 62 -20.72 -5.86 5.46
C LEU A 62 -21.29 -7.23 5.06
N GLY A 63 -20.52 -8.02 4.29
CA GLY A 63 -20.87 -9.41 3.92
C GLY A 63 -20.70 -10.42 5.06
N GLY A 64 -20.31 -10.00 6.25
CA GLY A 64 -20.10 -10.86 7.41
C GLY A 64 -18.92 -11.84 7.20
N ILE A 65 -17.92 -11.43 6.44
CA ILE A 65 -16.66 -12.15 6.28
C ILE A 65 -15.69 -11.67 7.36
N LYS A 66 -14.99 -12.62 7.99
CA LYS A 66 -13.96 -12.27 8.96
C LYS A 66 -12.73 -11.71 8.24
N VAL A 67 -12.37 -10.47 8.56
CA VAL A 67 -11.14 -9.85 8.11
C VAL A 67 -10.08 -10.04 9.19
N GLU A 68 -9.03 -10.81 8.88
CA GLU A 68 -7.93 -11.09 9.80
C GLU A 68 -6.97 -9.91 9.93
N ALA A 69 -6.60 -9.30 8.80
CA ALA A 69 -5.73 -8.13 8.79
C ALA A 69 -6.11 -7.14 7.68
N PHE A 70 -5.92 -5.86 7.98
CA PHE A 70 -5.96 -4.76 7.03
C PHE A 70 -4.65 -3.99 7.14
N SER A 71 -3.88 -3.95 6.07
CA SER A 71 -2.57 -3.29 6.06
C SER A 71 -2.57 -2.09 5.12
N ILE A 72 -2.16 -0.96 5.69
CA ILE A 72 -1.73 0.22 4.94
C ILE A 72 -0.24 0.02 4.67
N CYS A 73 0.18 0.14 3.45
CA CYS A 73 1.53 -0.16 2.99
C CYS A 73 1.87 -1.68 3.00
N MET A 74 2.89 -2.01 2.21
CA MET A 74 3.37 -3.38 2.04
C MET A 74 4.38 -3.77 3.13
N PRO A 75 4.53 -5.09 3.41
CA PRO A 75 5.51 -5.59 4.38
C PRO A 75 6.94 -5.14 4.06
N PRO A 76 7.85 -5.09 5.08
CA PRO A 76 7.66 -5.57 6.45
C PRO A 76 6.75 -4.67 7.29
N THR A 77 5.98 -5.27 8.22
CA THR A 77 5.08 -4.53 9.11
C THR A 77 5.88 -3.74 10.14
N LEU A 78 5.67 -2.43 10.21
CA LEU A 78 6.27 -1.56 11.22
C LEU A 78 5.43 -1.52 12.49
N LEU A 79 4.12 -1.37 12.35
CA LEU A 79 3.16 -1.27 13.44
C LEU A 79 1.96 -2.16 13.17
N GLY A 80 1.48 -2.85 14.19
CA GLY A 80 0.23 -3.59 14.18
C GLY A 80 -0.59 -3.24 15.42
N ILE A 81 -1.87 -3.01 15.26
CA ILE A 81 -2.82 -2.74 16.33
C ILE A 81 -3.97 -3.70 16.20
N ARG A 82 -4.25 -4.45 17.27
CA ARG A 82 -5.40 -5.34 17.37
C ARG A 82 -6.20 -5.01 18.62
N ARG A 83 -7.51 -4.88 18.49
CA ARG A 83 -8.42 -4.74 19.63
C ARG A 83 -8.74 -6.14 20.16
N THR A 84 -8.40 -6.40 21.43
CA THR A 84 -8.74 -7.63 22.15
C THR A 84 -9.76 -7.31 23.24
N ARG A 85 -10.37 -8.34 23.84
CA ARG A 85 -11.27 -8.14 24.99
C ARG A 85 -10.58 -7.52 26.19
N SER A 86 -9.27 -7.76 26.34
CA SER A 86 -8.43 -7.21 27.42
C SER A 86 -7.87 -5.81 27.12
N GLY A 87 -8.16 -5.21 25.95
CA GLY A 87 -7.65 -3.91 25.55
C GLY A 87 -7.04 -3.90 24.14
N PHE A 88 -6.10 -2.99 23.89
CA PHE A 88 -5.38 -2.90 22.62
C PHE A 88 -4.02 -3.59 22.73
N LYS A 89 -3.75 -4.54 21.82
CA LYS A 89 -2.41 -5.11 21.64
C LYS A 89 -1.69 -4.35 20.55
N PHE A 90 -0.50 -3.84 20.87
CA PHE A 90 0.38 -3.17 19.92
C PHE A 90 1.54 -4.09 19.56
N ARG A 91 1.86 -4.16 18.26
CA ARG A 91 3.00 -4.89 17.73
C ARG A 91 3.90 -3.91 17.00
N VAL A 92 5.18 -3.84 17.38
CA VAL A 92 6.17 -2.95 16.78
C VAL A 92 7.25 -3.79 16.14
N LEU A 93 7.62 -3.48 14.89
CA LEU A 93 8.68 -4.12 14.10
C LEU A 93 8.66 -5.68 14.05
N PRO A 94 7.52 -6.34 13.88
CA PRO A 94 7.47 -7.81 13.82
C PRO A 94 8.16 -8.39 12.58
N GLY A 95 8.36 -7.59 11.53
CA GLY A 95 8.92 -8.06 10.27
C GLY A 95 10.43 -8.28 10.24
N PHE A 96 11.19 -7.70 11.17
CA PHE A 96 12.66 -7.86 11.26
C PHE A 96 13.10 -9.01 12.16
N SER A 97 12.25 -9.44 13.05
CA SER A 97 12.50 -10.62 13.85
C SER A 97 11.96 -11.82 13.09
N GLY A 98 12.80 -12.69 12.58
CA GLY A 98 12.41 -13.95 11.93
C GLY A 98 11.66 -14.93 12.85
N ARG A 99 11.02 -14.42 13.86
CA ARG A 99 10.12 -15.13 14.76
C ARG A 99 8.84 -15.41 14.01
N LYS A 100 8.60 -16.68 13.72
CA LYS A 100 7.28 -17.18 13.32
C LYS A 100 6.24 -16.52 14.22
N GLU A 101 5.15 -16.04 13.63
CA GLU A 101 3.99 -15.56 14.38
C GLU A 101 3.74 -16.53 15.55
N PRO A 102 3.57 -16.05 16.79
CA PRO A 102 3.28 -16.94 17.89
C PRO A 102 2.01 -17.73 17.55
N ALA A 103 2.15 -19.04 17.38
CA ALA A 103 1.08 -19.94 17.00
C ALA A 103 0.03 -20.17 18.09
N GLU A 104 0.12 -19.43 19.20
CA GLU A 104 -0.76 -19.58 20.35
C GLU A 104 -1.37 -18.23 20.77
N GLU A 105 -2.19 -17.66 19.87
CA GLU A 105 -3.19 -16.71 20.35
C GLU A 105 -4.42 -17.53 20.78
N SER A 106 -4.93 -17.24 21.98
CA SER A 106 -6.15 -17.87 22.48
C SER A 106 -7.26 -17.72 21.43
N PRO A 107 -8.09 -18.74 21.20
CA PRO A 107 -9.15 -18.71 20.18
C PRO A 107 -10.06 -17.49 20.26
N GLU A 108 -10.22 -16.91 21.45
CA GLU A 108 -11.03 -15.73 21.70
C GLU A 108 -10.42 -14.40 21.24
N ASP A 109 -9.09 -14.28 21.22
CA ASP A 109 -8.38 -13.08 20.74
C ASP A 109 -8.31 -13.01 19.21
N ASN A 110 -8.61 -14.12 18.56
CA ASN A 110 -8.51 -14.28 17.09
C ASN A 110 -9.66 -13.64 16.31
N ASP A 111 -10.65 -13.03 16.98
CA ASP A 111 -11.88 -12.54 16.35
C ASP A 111 -11.77 -11.09 15.83
N ALA A 112 -10.80 -10.33 16.31
CA ALA A 112 -10.60 -8.94 15.95
C ALA A 112 -9.66 -8.77 14.75
N THR A 113 -10.00 -7.83 13.87
CA THR A 113 -9.13 -7.43 12.76
C THR A 113 -7.86 -6.77 13.29
N GLU A 114 -6.70 -7.16 12.78
CA GLU A 114 -5.43 -6.48 13.02
C GLU A 114 -5.23 -5.38 11.96
N TYR A 115 -5.05 -4.15 12.41
CA TYR A 115 -4.68 -3.03 11.54
C TYR A 115 -3.17 -2.90 11.53
N ARG A 116 -2.57 -2.91 10.34
CA ARG A 116 -1.12 -2.91 10.13
C ARG A 116 -0.67 -1.71 9.34
N ILE A 117 0.53 -1.23 9.64
CA ILE A 117 1.25 -0.24 8.83
C ILE A 117 2.56 -0.87 8.40
N GLY A 118 2.73 -1.02 7.09
CA GLY A 118 3.96 -1.54 6.49
C GLY A 118 4.98 -0.45 6.21
N LEU A 119 6.16 -0.87 5.76
CA LEU A 119 7.27 0.03 5.44
C LEU A 119 7.12 0.66 4.04
N PHE A 120 6.65 -0.11 3.06
CA PHE A 120 6.66 0.33 1.67
C PHE A 120 5.34 0.99 1.27
N PRO A 121 5.34 2.30 0.90
CA PRO A 121 4.12 3.10 0.69
C PRO A 121 3.44 2.88 -0.68
N PHE A 122 3.76 1.82 -1.40
CA PHE A 122 3.22 1.56 -2.73
C PHE A 122 2.23 0.38 -2.77
N GLY A 123 1.45 0.21 -1.71
CA GLY A 123 0.44 -0.84 -1.67
C GLY A 123 -0.22 -0.98 -0.32
N GLY A 124 -1.02 -2.01 -0.21
CA GLY A 124 -1.70 -2.45 0.99
C GLY A 124 -2.21 -3.87 0.75
N TYR A 125 -2.89 -4.45 1.73
CA TYR A 125 -3.60 -5.70 1.54
C TYR A 125 -4.69 -5.90 2.58
N VAL A 126 -5.69 -6.68 2.19
CA VAL A 126 -6.73 -7.20 3.08
C VAL A 126 -6.58 -8.70 3.16
N LYS A 127 -6.44 -9.25 4.36
CA LYS A 127 -6.42 -10.70 4.59
C LYS A 127 -7.78 -11.16 5.06
N LEU A 128 -8.47 -11.92 4.22
CA LEU A 128 -9.77 -12.50 4.53
C LEU A 128 -9.62 -13.94 5.00
N LEU A 129 -10.42 -14.34 5.98
CA LEU A 129 -10.46 -15.73 6.42
C LEU A 129 -10.92 -16.64 5.29
N GLY A 130 -10.14 -17.68 4.97
CA GLY A 130 -10.47 -18.66 3.93
C GLY A 130 -10.25 -18.17 2.50
N GLN A 131 -9.52 -17.07 2.32
CA GLN A 131 -8.93 -16.67 1.05
C GLN A 131 -7.41 -16.84 1.18
N GLU A 132 -6.88 -17.91 0.60
CA GLU A 132 -5.42 -18.13 0.51
C GLU A 132 -4.99 -17.95 -0.94
N ASP A 133 -4.22 -16.90 -1.22
CA ASP A 133 -3.72 -16.59 -2.57
C ASP A 133 -2.55 -17.50 -2.98
N THR A 134 -1.90 -18.21 -2.05
CA THR A 134 -0.67 -18.96 -2.28
C THR A 134 -0.57 -20.25 -1.45
N GLY A 135 -1.56 -21.15 -1.54
CA GLY A 135 -1.46 -22.42 -0.82
C GLY A 135 -2.68 -23.29 -0.88
N PRO A 136 -2.61 -24.55 -0.40
CA PRO A 136 -3.80 -25.37 -0.27
C PRO A 136 -4.75 -24.71 0.72
N VAL A 137 -5.99 -24.47 0.28
CA VAL A 137 -7.06 -23.88 1.09
C VAL A 137 -7.18 -24.72 2.38
N LYS A 138 -6.75 -24.17 3.50
CA LYS A 138 -7.04 -24.79 4.79
C LYS A 138 -8.55 -24.79 4.97
N GLN A 139 -9.15 -25.96 4.97
CA GLN A 139 -10.59 -26.11 5.26
C GLN A 139 -10.84 -25.53 6.65
N ASN A 140 -11.36 -24.32 6.68
CA ASN A 140 -11.77 -23.67 7.90
C ASN A 140 -13.29 -23.80 8.01
N ASP A 141 -13.77 -24.37 9.12
CA ASP A 141 -15.18 -24.60 9.33
C ASP A 141 -15.95 -23.36 9.81
N ASP A 142 -15.28 -22.22 9.96
CA ASP A 142 -15.92 -20.96 10.33
C ASP A 142 -16.91 -20.48 9.23
N PRO A 143 -18.18 -20.24 9.55
CA PRO A 143 -19.18 -19.73 8.61
C PRO A 143 -18.86 -18.33 8.08
N ARG A 144 -17.92 -17.61 8.69
CA ARG A 144 -17.43 -16.30 8.27
C ARG A 144 -16.27 -16.38 7.26
N SER A 145 -15.88 -17.59 6.86
CA SER A 145 -14.89 -17.80 5.81
C SER A 145 -15.40 -17.29 4.46
N PHE A 146 -14.54 -16.63 3.69
CA PHE A 146 -14.84 -16.15 2.33
C PHE A 146 -15.34 -17.27 1.44
N ALA A 147 -14.73 -18.46 1.49
CA ALA A 147 -15.08 -19.59 0.68
C ALA A 147 -16.50 -20.13 0.96
N LYS A 148 -17.03 -19.94 2.18
CA LYS A 148 -18.38 -20.39 2.59
C LYS A 148 -19.49 -19.39 2.30
N LYS A 149 -19.16 -18.17 1.84
CA LYS A 149 -20.17 -17.15 1.52
C LYS A 149 -20.81 -17.40 0.16
N PRO A 150 -22.07 -16.95 -0.02
CA PRO A 150 -22.74 -16.97 -1.31
C PRO A 150 -21.93 -16.30 -2.41
N ILE A 151 -22.09 -16.77 -3.64
CA ILE A 151 -21.35 -16.25 -4.81
C ILE A 151 -21.54 -14.74 -4.97
N SER A 152 -22.75 -14.21 -4.70
CA SER A 152 -23.06 -12.79 -4.78
C SER A 152 -22.20 -11.94 -3.82
N ILE A 153 -22.02 -12.40 -2.58
CA ILE A 153 -21.18 -11.70 -1.60
C ILE A 153 -19.71 -11.77 -2.03
N ARG A 154 -19.24 -12.94 -2.50
CA ARG A 154 -17.87 -13.09 -2.99
C ARG A 154 -17.59 -12.21 -4.20
N ALA A 155 -18.52 -12.18 -5.16
CA ALA A 155 -18.43 -11.32 -6.33
C ALA A 155 -18.43 -9.81 -5.94
N ALA A 156 -19.30 -9.42 -5.01
CA ALA A 156 -19.33 -8.05 -4.50
C ALA A 156 -18.00 -7.66 -3.85
N VAL A 157 -17.39 -8.54 -3.04
CA VAL A 157 -16.09 -8.27 -2.42
C VAL A 157 -14.99 -8.12 -3.49
N ILE A 158 -14.96 -9.03 -4.49
CA ILE A 158 -13.96 -8.97 -5.56
C ILE A 158 -14.10 -7.68 -6.38
N ALA A 159 -15.32 -7.27 -6.71
CA ALA A 159 -15.57 -6.06 -7.50
C ALA A 159 -15.37 -4.75 -6.70
N ALA A 160 -15.48 -4.81 -5.37
CA ALA A 160 -15.50 -3.64 -4.50
C ALA A 160 -14.28 -2.73 -4.66
N GLY A 161 -13.08 -3.31 -4.79
CA GLY A 161 -11.85 -2.52 -4.96
C GLY A 161 -11.93 -1.60 -6.17
N VAL A 162 -12.33 -2.12 -7.32
CA VAL A 162 -12.47 -1.33 -8.55
C VAL A 162 -13.60 -0.30 -8.43
N ILE A 163 -14.74 -0.69 -7.84
CA ILE A 163 -15.88 0.21 -7.64
C ILE A 163 -15.48 1.39 -6.76
N PHE A 164 -14.75 1.16 -5.66
CA PHE A 164 -14.28 2.22 -4.78
C PHE A 164 -13.28 3.14 -5.49
N ASN A 165 -12.42 2.62 -6.35
CA ASN A 165 -11.53 3.45 -7.16
C ASN A 165 -12.32 4.37 -8.12
N VAL A 166 -13.35 3.85 -8.79
CA VAL A 166 -14.20 4.67 -9.67
C VAL A 166 -14.94 5.76 -8.89
N ILE A 167 -15.53 5.40 -7.74
CA ILE A 167 -16.22 6.36 -6.89
C ILE A 167 -15.25 7.44 -6.38
N SER A 168 -14.08 7.05 -5.89
CA SER A 168 -13.07 7.99 -5.39
C SER A 168 -12.55 8.91 -6.49
N ALA A 169 -12.32 8.38 -7.70
CA ALA A 169 -11.94 9.19 -8.84
C ALA A 169 -13.01 10.25 -9.17
N ALA A 170 -14.29 9.86 -9.21
CA ALA A 170 -15.38 10.80 -9.45
C ALA A 170 -15.44 11.90 -8.37
N ILE A 171 -15.26 11.54 -7.10
CA ILE A 171 -15.23 12.51 -6.00
C ILE A 171 -14.05 13.47 -6.13
N ILE A 172 -12.84 12.93 -6.44
CA ILE A 172 -11.63 13.74 -6.61
C ILE A 172 -11.80 14.71 -7.78
N PHE A 173 -12.30 14.24 -8.93
CA PHE A 173 -12.58 15.12 -10.07
C PHE A 173 -13.59 16.22 -9.72
N MET A 174 -14.66 15.88 -9.03
CA MET A 174 -15.64 16.87 -8.57
C MET A 174 -14.97 17.94 -7.69
N ILE A 175 -14.13 17.53 -6.72
CA ILE A 175 -13.41 18.48 -5.85
C ILE A 175 -12.47 19.37 -6.67
N VAL A 176 -11.71 18.78 -7.61
CA VAL A 176 -10.77 19.52 -8.45
C VAL A 176 -11.51 20.59 -9.30
N PHE A 177 -12.67 20.24 -9.87
CA PHE A 177 -13.47 21.21 -10.63
C PHE A 177 -14.10 22.29 -9.75
N LEU A 178 -14.49 21.97 -8.50
CA LEU A 178 -15.01 22.94 -7.55
C LEU A 178 -13.94 23.92 -7.07
N VAL A 179 -12.71 23.45 -6.88
CA VAL A 179 -11.57 24.29 -6.50
C VAL A 179 -11.10 25.16 -7.68
N GLY A 180 -11.32 24.69 -8.90
CA GLY A 180 -10.87 25.32 -10.13
C GLY A 180 -9.52 24.80 -10.61
N ILE A 181 -9.35 24.79 -11.92
CA ILE A 181 -8.11 24.40 -12.60
C ILE A 181 -7.57 25.63 -13.30
N SER A 182 -6.33 26.01 -13.02
CA SER A 182 -5.61 27.02 -13.79
C SER A 182 -5.34 26.49 -15.21
N LEU A 183 -6.11 26.94 -16.16
CA LEU A 183 -5.86 26.64 -17.56
C LEU A 183 -4.87 27.68 -18.12
N MET A 184 -3.93 27.22 -18.94
CA MET A 184 -3.10 28.15 -19.68
C MET A 184 -4.02 28.99 -20.59
N PRO A 185 -3.93 30.32 -20.57
CA PRO A 185 -4.66 31.16 -21.51
C PRO A 185 -4.22 30.78 -22.93
N ALA A 186 -5.11 30.94 -23.90
CA ALA A 186 -4.76 30.80 -25.31
C ALA A 186 -3.76 31.92 -25.65
N VAL A 187 -2.50 31.57 -25.69
CA VAL A 187 -1.41 32.48 -26.09
C VAL A 187 -1.11 32.23 -27.56
N VAL A 188 -1.22 33.28 -28.36
CA VAL A 188 -0.73 33.23 -29.74
C VAL A 188 0.80 33.16 -29.66
N GLY A 189 1.41 32.13 -30.25
CA GLY A 189 2.84 31.99 -30.36
C GLY A 189 3.42 33.02 -31.38
N ASP A 190 4.64 32.78 -31.81
CA ASP A 190 5.29 33.66 -32.80
C ASP A 190 4.45 33.81 -34.07
N VAL A 191 4.15 35.04 -34.41
CA VAL A 191 3.43 35.36 -35.67
C VAL A 191 4.44 35.41 -36.81
N VAL A 192 4.17 34.67 -37.85
CA VAL A 192 5.06 34.65 -39.02
C VAL A 192 5.09 36.06 -39.67
N PRO A 193 6.30 36.66 -39.80
CA PRO A 193 6.43 38.00 -40.42
C PRO A 193 5.76 38.09 -41.78
N ASN A 194 5.07 39.21 -42.04
CA ASN A 194 4.29 39.50 -43.22
C ASN A 194 3.05 38.61 -43.44
N SER A 195 2.64 37.79 -42.46
CA SER A 195 1.38 37.07 -42.52
C SER A 195 0.17 38.01 -42.35
N PRO A 196 -1.06 37.59 -42.68
CA PRO A 196 -2.26 38.36 -42.39
C PRO A 196 -2.43 38.66 -40.90
N ALA A 197 -1.95 37.79 -40.01
CA ALA A 197 -2.01 37.99 -38.58
C ALA A 197 -1.02 39.07 -38.12
N ASP A 198 0.20 39.10 -38.68
CA ASP A 198 1.20 40.15 -38.42
C ASP A 198 0.73 41.54 -38.87
N LYS A 199 -0.04 41.59 -39.95
CA LYS A 199 -0.63 42.84 -40.47
C LYS A 199 -1.84 43.31 -39.69
N ALA A 200 -2.47 42.43 -38.93
CA ALA A 200 -3.66 42.73 -38.14
C ALA A 200 -3.35 43.25 -36.73
N GLY A 201 -2.09 43.06 -36.22
CA GLY A 201 -1.62 43.49 -34.89
C GLY A 201 -1.85 42.45 -33.83
#